data_331fcabc5e2ce53690fabdb7a0adf683
#
_entry.id   331fcabc5e2ce53690fabdb7a0adf683
#
_cell.length_a   1.000
_cell.length_b   1.000
_cell.length_c   1.000
_cell.angle_alpha   90.00
_cell.angle_beta   90.00
_cell.angle_gamma   90.00
#
_symmetry.space_group_name_H-M   'P 1'
#
loop_
_entity.id
_entity.type
_entity.pdbx_description
1 polymer ?
#
loop_
_entity_poly.entity_id
_entity_poly.type
_entity_poly.pdbx_seq_one_letter_code
_entity_poly.pdbx_strand_id
1 'polypeptide(L)'
;MTNPFDLNLRHLRGVAAIVRAGSVSAAAQLVSLSQPALTQGVAKLEAQLSTPLFTRQAGGMEATEAGRALAARTGAAFAHLAAAVRGGRRFANAERLMTATQLRAVLALADAGSFVGAASATGLSQPAIHRAVRDLEQVCGQVLVERRGRGIALSAGGLRLARGIRLARAEIAGGIAELTAREGGSVVIGAMPLSRAMLVPRAIARTVAAAPEIEIDVIEGSWRELVEALRDGAIDLTIGALRPEPGPPDLTQTPLMTDRLMIVGRAGHPLAGAATPTPVQLAAYPWVVSHAGAPLRALWERLFGAGPLPRAPVHCGSVMVIRGILAESDFLTLLSPEQIALEVDIGVLAAIGPEPALSGRTIGVTTRRDWRPTRAQSRFLEALDQVAAPARGA
;
A
#
# COMPACT_ATOMS: atom_id res chain seq x y z
N MET A 1 -11.84 -15.72 -8.01
CA MET A 1 -10.35 -15.86 -7.88
C MET A 1 -10.02 -16.88 -6.80
N THR A 2 -9.00 -17.71 -6.99
CA THR A 2 -8.54 -18.68 -5.97
C THR A 2 -7.97 -17.92 -4.77
N ASN A 3 -8.50 -18.18 -3.55
CA ASN A 3 -7.94 -17.54 -2.36
C ASN A 3 -6.53 -18.09 -2.11
N PRO A 4 -5.51 -17.24 -1.87
CA PRO A 4 -4.14 -17.69 -1.61
C PRO A 4 -4.00 -18.74 -0.50
N PHE A 5 -4.85 -18.67 0.52
CA PHE A 5 -4.84 -19.62 1.64
C PHE A 5 -5.73 -20.86 1.44
N ASP A 6 -6.32 -21.04 0.26
CA ASP A 6 -6.89 -22.33 -0.15
C ASP A 6 -5.83 -23.23 -0.79
N LEU A 7 -4.68 -22.66 -1.15
CA LEU A 7 -3.52 -23.42 -1.61
C LEU A 7 -2.75 -24.02 -0.43
N ASN A 8 -2.21 -25.21 -0.63
CA ASN A 8 -1.38 -25.85 0.38
C ASN A 8 0.02 -25.22 0.40
N LEU A 9 0.38 -24.55 1.50
CA LEU A 9 1.67 -23.88 1.68
C LEU A 9 2.86 -24.82 1.51
N ARG A 10 2.72 -26.11 1.89
CA ARG A 10 3.78 -27.10 1.72
C ARG A 10 4.00 -27.43 0.23
N HIS A 11 2.93 -27.50 -0.56
CA HIS A 11 3.03 -27.69 -2.00
C HIS A 11 3.66 -26.47 -2.70
N LEU A 12 3.26 -25.25 -2.32
CA LEU A 12 3.90 -24.02 -2.81
C LEU A 12 5.40 -24.01 -2.53
N ARG A 13 5.81 -24.36 -1.30
CA ARG A 13 7.23 -24.54 -0.97
C ARG A 13 7.91 -25.60 -1.82
N GLY A 14 7.18 -26.66 -2.13
CA GLY A 14 7.67 -27.73 -3.02
C GLY A 14 8.02 -27.17 -4.40
N VAL A 15 7.14 -26.37 -5.02
CA VAL A 15 7.41 -25.68 -6.29
C VAL A 15 8.67 -24.82 -6.19
N ALA A 16 8.78 -23.96 -5.18
CA ALA A 16 9.96 -23.13 -4.99
C ALA A 16 11.25 -23.95 -4.76
N ALA A 17 11.14 -25.09 -4.09
CA ALA A 17 12.27 -25.99 -3.87
C ALA A 17 12.74 -26.69 -5.16
N ILE A 18 11.80 -27.14 -6.02
CA ILE A 18 12.14 -27.77 -7.30
C ILE A 18 12.85 -26.77 -8.21
N VAL A 19 12.32 -25.54 -8.33
CA VAL A 19 12.94 -24.48 -9.15
C VAL A 19 14.37 -24.18 -8.68
N ARG A 20 14.58 -24.14 -7.35
CA ARG A 20 15.91 -23.85 -6.77
C ARG A 20 16.89 -25.01 -6.91
N ALA A 21 16.42 -26.24 -6.70
CA ALA A 21 17.28 -27.44 -6.67
C ALA A 21 17.52 -28.04 -8.05
N GLY A 22 16.70 -27.72 -9.06
CA GLY A 22 16.77 -28.30 -10.40
C GLY A 22 16.31 -29.77 -10.46
N SER A 23 15.93 -30.39 -9.34
CA SER A 23 15.45 -31.75 -9.31
C SER A 23 14.39 -32.02 -8.26
N VAL A 24 13.42 -32.89 -8.57
CA VAL A 24 12.33 -33.26 -7.65
C VAL A 24 12.86 -34.01 -6.43
N SER A 25 13.87 -34.90 -6.64
CA SER A 25 14.46 -35.69 -5.56
C SER A 25 15.17 -34.82 -4.54
N ALA A 26 16.02 -33.88 -4.98
CA ALA A 26 16.69 -32.93 -4.09
C ALA A 26 15.68 -31.98 -3.40
N ALA A 27 14.68 -31.52 -4.13
CA ALA A 27 13.62 -30.65 -3.56
C ALA A 27 12.81 -31.40 -2.48
N ALA A 28 12.49 -32.67 -2.67
CA ALA A 28 11.75 -33.49 -1.72
C ALA A 28 12.46 -33.54 -0.34
N GLN A 29 13.79 -33.70 -0.34
CA GLN A 29 14.60 -33.64 0.87
C GLN A 29 14.50 -32.23 1.57
N LEU A 30 14.58 -31.14 0.78
CA LEU A 30 14.53 -29.78 1.29
C LEU A 30 13.20 -29.43 1.96
N VAL A 31 12.10 -30.05 1.52
CA VAL A 31 10.76 -29.80 2.07
C VAL A 31 10.26 -30.90 2.99
N SER A 32 11.10 -31.91 3.28
CA SER A 32 10.78 -33.07 4.13
C SER A 32 9.52 -33.79 3.65
N LEU A 33 9.48 -34.10 2.36
CA LEU A 33 8.45 -34.91 1.68
C LEU A 33 9.09 -36.08 0.94
N SER A 34 8.32 -37.14 0.70
CA SER A 34 8.73 -38.12 -0.29
C SER A 34 8.60 -37.59 -1.72
N GLN A 35 9.41 -38.05 -2.64
CA GLN A 35 9.34 -37.63 -4.05
C GLN A 35 7.93 -37.85 -4.66
N PRO A 36 7.23 -38.99 -4.44
CA PRO A 36 5.85 -39.14 -4.91
C PRO A 36 4.89 -38.12 -4.32
N ALA A 37 4.99 -37.83 -3.00
CA ALA A 37 4.13 -36.84 -2.33
C ALA A 37 4.36 -35.43 -2.88
N LEU A 38 5.62 -35.05 -3.17
CA LEU A 38 5.95 -33.79 -3.79
C LEU A 38 5.38 -33.69 -5.22
N THR A 39 5.55 -34.72 -6.02
CA THR A 39 5.02 -34.77 -7.40
C THR A 39 3.50 -34.65 -7.41
N GLN A 40 2.80 -35.38 -6.53
CA GLN A 40 1.35 -35.29 -6.37
C GLN A 40 0.92 -33.90 -5.89
N GLY A 41 1.69 -33.29 -4.98
CA GLY A 41 1.44 -31.94 -4.48
C GLY A 41 1.53 -30.87 -5.57
N VAL A 42 2.54 -31.00 -6.46
CA VAL A 42 2.68 -30.13 -7.63
C VAL A 42 1.52 -30.31 -8.60
N ALA A 43 1.18 -31.56 -8.96
CA ALA A 43 0.06 -31.86 -9.86
C ALA A 43 -1.28 -31.28 -9.30
N LYS A 44 -1.49 -31.36 -7.98
CA LYS A 44 -2.66 -30.75 -7.34
C LYS A 44 -2.68 -29.23 -7.47
N LEU A 45 -1.53 -28.57 -7.30
CA LEU A 45 -1.42 -27.11 -7.50
C LEU A 45 -1.69 -26.73 -8.96
N GLU A 46 -1.10 -27.44 -9.92
CA GLU A 46 -1.33 -27.21 -11.35
C GLU A 46 -2.81 -27.34 -11.71
N ALA A 47 -3.49 -28.35 -11.17
CA ALA A 47 -4.93 -28.54 -11.35
C ALA A 47 -5.75 -27.39 -10.71
N GLN A 48 -5.41 -26.94 -9.48
CA GLN A 48 -6.07 -25.84 -8.80
C GLN A 48 -5.87 -24.49 -9.51
N LEU A 49 -4.70 -24.29 -10.11
CA LEU A 49 -4.31 -23.06 -10.80
C LEU A 49 -4.63 -23.11 -12.31
N SER A 50 -5.06 -24.26 -12.82
CA SER A 50 -5.31 -24.52 -14.25
C SER A 50 -4.14 -24.10 -15.15
N THR A 51 -2.91 -24.27 -14.64
CA THR A 51 -1.68 -23.80 -15.29
C THR A 51 -0.54 -24.79 -15.04
N PRO A 52 0.16 -25.28 -16.07
CA PRO A 52 1.33 -26.12 -15.90
C PRO A 52 2.50 -25.30 -15.32
N LEU A 53 3.04 -25.76 -14.19
CA LEU A 53 4.19 -25.12 -13.53
C LEU A 53 5.51 -25.76 -13.97
N PHE A 54 5.44 -26.98 -14.46
CA PHE A 54 6.60 -27.73 -14.96
C PHE A 54 6.28 -28.47 -16.26
N THR A 55 7.29 -28.64 -17.09
CA THR A 55 7.28 -29.55 -18.27
C THR A 55 8.18 -30.72 -18.03
N ARG A 56 7.79 -31.92 -18.53
CA ARG A 56 8.63 -33.12 -18.50
C ARG A 56 9.60 -33.07 -19.68
N GLN A 57 10.88 -33.22 -19.40
CA GLN A 57 11.93 -33.37 -20.40
C GLN A 57 12.73 -34.64 -20.15
N ALA A 58 13.56 -35.06 -21.13
CA ALA A 58 14.41 -36.25 -21.01
C ALA A 58 15.34 -36.22 -19.78
N GLY A 59 15.70 -35.07 -19.29
CA GLY A 59 16.53 -34.83 -18.09
C GLY A 59 15.77 -34.59 -16.78
N GLY A 60 14.42 -34.64 -16.76
CA GLY A 60 13.64 -34.39 -15.55
C GLY A 60 12.48 -33.39 -15.72
N MET A 61 12.19 -32.66 -14.68
CA MET A 61 11.17 -31.58 -14.69
C MET A 61 11.84 -30.22 -14.86
N GLU A 62 11.45 -29.49 -15.89
CA GLU A 62 11.87 -28.13 -16.10
C GLU A 62 10.73 -27.15 -15.74
N ALA A 63 11.04 -26.07 -15.01
CA ALA A 63 10.06 -25.07 -14.62
C ALA A 63 9.63 -24.23 -15.84
N THR A 64 8.33 -24.06 -16.02
CA THR A 64 7.75 -23.09 -16.95
C THR A 64 8.02 -21.66 -16.45
N GLU A 65 7.74 -20.65 -17.27
CA GLU A 65 7.75 -19.25 -16.83
C GLU A 65 6.79 -19.04 -15.63
N ALA A 66 5.60 -19.61 -15.72
CA ALA A 66 4.60 -19.64 -14.65
C ALA A 66 5.15 -20.28 -13.37
N GLY A 67 5.83 -21.43 -13.49
CA GLY A 67 6.47 -22.10 -12.36
C GLY A 67 7.55 -21.27 -11.70
N ARG A 68 8.39 -20.59 -12.50
CA ARG A 68 9.44 -19.68 -11.98
C ARG A 68 8.82 -18.45 -11.27
N ALA A 69 7.80 -17.83 -11.85
CA ALA A 69 7.11 -16.68 -11.27
C ALA A 69 6.47 -17.06 -9.92
N LEU A 70 5.70 -18.14 -9.86
CA LEU A 70 5.09 -18.64 -8.63
C LEU A 70 6.14 -19.00 -7.57
N ALA A 71 7.26 -19.62 -7.96
CA ALA A 71 8.35 -19.96 -7.06
C ALA A 71 8.99 -18.72 -6.44
N ALA A 72 9.23 -17.68 -7.23
CA ALA A 72 9.80 -16.41 -6.75
C ALA A 72 8.87 -15.71 -5.74
N ARG A 73 7.58 -15.64 -6.05
CA ARG A 73 6.55 -15.09 -5.15
C ARG A 73 6.39 -15.91 -3.88
N THR A 74 6.40 -17.23 -3.99
CA THR A 74 6.38 -18.13 -2.83
C THR A 74 7.61 -17.91 -1.94
N GLY A 75 8.78 -17.75 -2.51
CA GLY A 75 10.01 -17.43 -1.77
C GLY A 75 9.87 -16.13 -0.97
N ALA A 76 9.35 -15.05 -1.57
CA ALA A 76 9.08 -13.79 -0.91
C ALA A 76 8.03 -13.94 0.21
N ALA A 77 6.94 -14.68 -0.04
CA ALA A 77 5.91 -14.95 0.96
C ALA A 77 6.49 -15.61 2.23
N PHE A 78 7.32 -16.65 2.06
CA PHE A 78 7.97 -17.30 3.19
C PHE A 78 9.05 -16.46 3.86
N ALA A 79 9.71 -15.55 3.14
CA ALA A 79 10.62 -14.57 3.72
C ALA A 79 9.89 -13.57 4.63
N HIS A 80 8.69 -13.11 4.27
CA HIS A 80 7.84 -12.29 5.12
C HIS A 80 7.41 -13.01 6.39
N LEU A 81 6.99 -14.27 6.30
CA LEU A 81 6.63 -15.08 7.46
C LEU A 81 7.85 -15.30 8.37
N ALA A 82 9.01 -15.65 7.82
CA ALA A 82 10.25 -15.82 8.57
C ALA A 82 10.68 -14.54 9.29
N ALA A 83 10.57 -13.38 8.62
CA ALA A 83 10.88 -12.08 9.22
C ALA A 83 9.94 -11.76 10.40
N ALA A 84 8.66 -12.11 10.29
CA ALA A 84 7.65 -11.83 11.30
C ALA A 84 7.85 -12.64 12.61
N VAL A 85 8.47 -13.81 12.51
CA VAL A 85 8.74 -14.68 13.69
C VAL A 85 10.15 -14.55 14.25
N ARG A 86 10.99 -13.67 13.71
CA ARG A 86 12.34 -13.42 14.26
C ARG A 86 12.24 -13.00 15.72
N GLY A 87 13.00 -13.68 16.58
CA GLY A 87 12.96 -13.50 18.03
C GLY A 87 12.18 -14.57 18.79
N GLY A 88 11.41 -15.42 18.13
CA GLY A 88 10.87 -16.65 18.70
C GLY A 88 12.00 -17.69 18.90
N ARG A 89 12.02 -18.34 20.09
CA ARG A 89 13.15 -19.20 20.48
C ARG A 89 12.95 -20.70 20.29
N ARG A 90 11.80 -21.14 19.75
CA ARG A 90 11.44 -22.56 19.83
C ARG A 90 11.86 -23.41 18.63
N PHE A 91 11.70 -22.90 17.41
CA PHE A 91 12.03 -23.66 16.20
C PHE A 91 12.82 -22.81 15.21
N ALA A 92 13.91 -23.36 14.71
CA ALA A 92 14.54 -22.84 13.50
C ALA A 92 13.57 -23.05 12.31
N ASN A 93 13.35 -22.01 11.51
CA ASN A 93 12.43 -22.03 10.36
C ASN A 93 10.95 -22.32 10.74
N ALA A 94 10.45 -21.68 11.81
CA ALA A 94 9.06 -21.84 12.28
C ALA A 94 8.03 -21.60 11.14
N GLU A 95 8.31 -20.72 10.19
CA GLU A 95 7.48 -20.45 9.00
C GLU A 95 7.19 -21.71 8.17
N ARG A 96 8.02 -22.72 8.25
CA ARG A 96 7.84 -24.00 7.52
C ARG A 96 6.81 -24.91 8.16
N LEU A 97 6.49 -24.70 9.42
CA LEU A 97 5.52 -25.48 10.18
C LEU A 97 4.12 -24.88 10.15
N MET A 98 3.99 -23.65 9.66
CA MET A 98 2.72 -22.95 9.58
C MET A 98 1.81 -23.55 8.52
N THR A 99 0.51 -23.56 8.80
CA THR A 99 -0.54 -24.00 7.88
C THR A 99 -1.39 -22.82 7.42
N ALA A 100 -1.99 -22.91 6.24
CA ALA A 100 -2.89 -21.91 5.70
C ALA A 100 -4.07 -21.60 6.66
N THR A 101 -4.61 -22.65 7.30
CA THR A 101 -5.71 -22.49 8.29
C THR A 101 -5.27 -21.67 9.50
N GLN A 102 -4.07 -21.90 10.03
CA GLN A 102 -3.52 -21.13 11.15
C GLN A 102 -3.30 -19.66 10.75
N LEU A 103 -2.71 -19.41 9.58
CA LEU A 103 -2.48 -18.06 9.08
C LEU A 103 -3.81 -17.31 8.88
N ARG A 104 -4.80 -17.97 8.28
CA ARG A 104 -6.15 -17.41 8.09
C ARG A 104 -6.84 -17.09 9.41
N ALA A 105 -6.73 -17.96 10.42
CA ALA A 105 -7.31 -17.75 11.74
C ALA A 105 -6.72 -16.51 12.45
N VAL A 106 -5.38 -16.39 12.45
CA VAL A 106 -4.71 -15.23 13.07
C VAL A 106 -5.03 -13.94 12.33
N LEU A 107 -5.06 -13.96 11.00
CA LEU A 107 -5.41 -12.79 10.21
C LEU A 107 -6.86 -12.34 10.47
N ALA A 108 -7.79 -13.28 10.46
CA ALA A 108 -9.19 -12.98 10.78
C ALA A 108 -9.37 -12.42 12.20
N LEU A 109 -8.59 -12.94 13.17
CA LEU A 109 -8.59 -12.42 14.53
C LEU A 109 -8.02 -10.99 14.61
N ALA A 110 -6.96 -10.72 13.83
CA ALA A 110 -6.37 -9.39 13.72
C ALA A 110 -7.37 -8.35 13.17
N ASP A 111 -8.14 -8.76 12.17
CA ASP A 111 -9.09 -7.88 11.47
C ASP A 111 -10.39 -7.70 12.26
N ALA A 112 -10.89 -8.77 12.91
CA ALA A 112 -12.15 -8.75 13.65
C ALA A 112 -12.02 -8.30 15.12
N GLY A 113 -10.83 -8.32 15.72
CA GLY A 113 -10.57 -7.96 17.12
C GLY A 113 -11.24 -8.90 18.15
N SER A 114 -11.89 -9.99 17.72
CA SER A 114 -12.54 -10.95 18.60
C SER A 114 -12.57 -12.36 17.99
N PHE A 115 -12.58 -13.39 18.86
CA PHE A 115 -12.69 -14.78 18.41
C PHE A 115 -14.04 -15.10 17.74
N VAL A 116 -15.12 -14.45 18.20
CA VAL A 116 -16.44 -14.59 17.60
C VAL A 116 -16.46 -13.99 16.19
N GLY A 117 -15.95 -12.76 16.03
CA GLY A 117 -15.85 -12.12 14.73
C GLY A 117 -14.96 -12.89 13.76
N ALA A 118 -13.82 -13.41 14.23
CA ALA A 118 -12.91 -14.23 13.41
C ALA A 118 -13.59 -15.54 12.95
N ALA A 119 -14.35 -16.18 13.83
CA ALA A 119 -15.12 -17.38 13.49
C ALA A 119 -16.17 -17.09 12.42
N SER A 120 -16.93 -16.01 12.56
CA SER A 120 -17.90 -15.55 11.56
C SER A 120 -17.25 -15.25 10.21
N ALA A 121 -16.12 -14.53 10.21
CA ALA A 121 -15.42 -14.14 8.98
C ALA A 121 -14.78 -15.32 8.22
N THR A 122 -14.40 -16.40 8.92
CA THR A 122 -13.72 -17.55 8.32
C THR A 122 -14.61 -18.76 8.05
N GLY A 123 -15.82 -18.78 8.63
CA GLY A 123 -16.68 -19.96 8.64
C GLY A 123 -16.17 -21.10 9.53
N LEU A 124 -15.12 -20.87 10.34
CA LEU A 124 -14.60 -21.83 11.31
C LEU A 124 -15.34 -21.67 12.65
N SER A 125 -15.40 -22.76 13.45
CA SER A 125 -15.92 -22.65 14.80
C SER A 125 -14.98 -21.85 15.70
N GLN A 126 -15.50 -21.15 16.70
CA GLN A 126 -14.69 -20.41 17.66
C GLN A 126 -13.61 -21.28 18.34
N PRO A 127 -13.91 -22.53 18.78
CA PRO A 127 -12.87 -23.44 19.30
C PRO A 127 -11.78 -23.76 18.27
N ALA A 128 -12.11 -23.84 16.97
CA ALA A 128 -11.12 -24.10 15.90
C ALA A 128 -10.17 -22.89 15.74
N ILE A 129 -10.71 -21.65 15.80
CA ILE A 129 -9.87 -20.43 15.80
C ILE A 129 -8.95 -20.41 17.02
N HIS A 130 -9.48 -20.67 18.22
CA HIS A 130 -8.66 -20.75 19.43
C HIS A 130 -7.52 -21.77 19.31
N ARG A 131 -7.81 -22.97 18.81
CA ARG A 131 -6.80 -24.02 18.60
C ARG A 131 -5.75 -23.56 17.60
N ALA A 132 -6.18 -23.04 16.46
CA ALA A 132 -5.24 -22.57 15.41
C ALA A 132 -4.30 -21.48 15.91
N VAL A 133 -4.80 -20.54 16.73
CA VAL A 133 -3.96 -19.50 17.34
C VAL A 133 -2.97 -20.09 18.33
N ARG A 134 -3.42 -20.97 19.24
CA ARG A 134 -2.52 -21.62 20.23
C ARG A 134 -1.45 -22.48 19.58
N ASP A 135 -1.81 -23.26 18.57
CA ASP A 135 -0.85 -24.08 17.82
C ASP A 135 0.20 -23.18 17.17
N LEU A 136 -0.22 -22.02 16.63
CA LEU A 136 0.69 -21.08 16.01
C LEU A 136 1.58 -20.36 17.05
N GLU A 137 1.07 -20.04 18.24
CA GLU A 137 1.87 -19.54 19.37
C GLU A 137 2.97 -20.54 19.75
N GLN A 138 2.64 -21.82 19.74
CA GLN A 138 3.63 -22.88 20.02
C GLN A 138 4.68 -22.97 18.91
N VAL A 139 4.26 -22.90 17.64
CA VAL A 139 5.17 -22.90 16.48
C VAL A 139 6.09 -21.69 16.50
N CYS A 140 5.54 -20.50 16.78
CA CYS A 140 6.31 -19.25 16.83
C CYS A 140 7.13 -19.10 18.12
N GLY A 141 6.81 -19.83 19.18
CA GLY A 141 7.46 -19.71 20.50
C GLY A 141 7.21 -18.34 21.16
N GLN A 142 6.09 -17.71 20.88
CA GLN A 142 5.70 -16.40 21.42
C GLN A 142 4.19 -16.28 21.57
N VAL A 143 3.76 -15.45 22.53
CA VAL A 143 2.35 -15.11 22.74
C VAL A 143 1.90 -14.18 21.59
N LEU A 144 0.81 -14.50 20.93
CA LEU A 144 0.23 -13.71 19.85
C LEU A 144 -0.99 -12.91 20.29
N VAL A 145 -1.70 -13.37 21.33
CA VAL A 145 -2.95 -12.77 21.82
C VAL A 145 -2.86 -12.53 23.33
N GLU A 146 -3.23 -11.33 23.76
CA GLU A 146 -3.24 -10.90 25.15
C GLU A 146 -4.66 -10.51 25.59
N ARG A 147 -4.95 -10.66 26.86
CA ARG A 147 -6.16 -10.10 27.47
C ARG A 147 -6.03 -8.59 27.62
N ARG A 148 -7.02 -7.83 27.15
CA ARG A 148 -7.07 -6.38 27.32
C ARG A 148 -8.46 -5.97 27.82
N GLY A 149 -8.53 -5.66 29.12
CA GLY A 149 -9.81 -5.39 29.76
C GLY A 149 -10.76 -6.59 29.67
N ARG A 150 -11.96 -6.38 29.14
CA ARG A 150 -12.96 -7.45 28.91
C ARG A 150 -12.81 -8.20 27.59
N GLY A 151 -11.84 -7.81 26.75
CA GLY A 151 -11.61 -8.38 25.42
C GLY A 151 -10.20 -8.95 25.26
N ILE A 152 -9.82 -9.07 24.00
CA ILE A 152 -8.50 -9.52 23.57
C ILE A 152 -7.89 -8.51 22.64
N ALA A 153 -6.56 -8.48 22.57
CA ALA A 153 -5.78 -7.74 21.59
C ALA A 153 -4.62 -8.60 21.10
N LEU A 154 -4.12 -8.30 19.90
CA LEU A 154 -2.86 -8.88 19.47
C LEU A 154 -1.71 -8.29 20.29
N SER A 155 -0.79 -9.14 20.71
CA SER A 155 0.49 -8.73 21.27
C SER A 155 1.35 -8.04 20.19
N ALA A 156 2.48 -7.44 20.59
CA ALA A 156 3.45 -6.92 19.62
C ALA A 156 3.94 -8.02 18.65
N GLY A 157 4.10 -9.27 19.14
CA GLY A 157 4.41 -10.44 18.31
C GLY A 157 3.28 -10.80 17.36
N GLY A 158 2.04 -10.76 17.86
CA GLY A 158 0.83 -10.99 17.05
C GLY A 158 0.66 -9.97 15.94
N LEU A 159 0.89 -8.68 16.21
CA LEU A 159 0.83 -7.62 15.20
C LEU A 159 1.89 -7.81 14.12
N ARG A 160 3.13 -8.11 14.50
CA ARG A 160 4.20 -8.42 13.52
C ARG A 160 3.86 -9.63 12.66
N LEU A 161 3.33 -10.69 13.29
CA LEU A 161 2.94 -11.89 12.55
C LEU A 161 1.77 -11.62 11.61
N ALA A 162 0.72 -10.90 12.04
CA ALA A 162 -0.39 -10.51 11.19
C ALA A 162 0.08 -9.71 9.96
N ARG A 163 1.02 -8.76 10.15
CA ARG A 163 1.69 -8.04 9.06
C ARG A 163 2.39 -9.01 8.10
N GLY A 164 3.23 -9.91 8.61
CA GLY A 164 3.92 -10.91 7.78
C GLY A 164 2.97 -11.82 7.02
N ILE A 165 1.83 -12.19 7.62
CA ILE A 165 0.79 -12.99 6.98
C ILE A 165 0.10 -12.22 5.83
N ARG A 166 -0.22 -10.92 6.03
CA ARG A 166 -0.80 -10.09 4.97
C ARG A 166 0.14 -9.95 3.79
N LEU A 167 1.42 -9.69 4.05
CA LEU A 167 2.44 -9.60 3.01
C LEU A 167 2.64 -10.94 2.27
N ALA A 168 2.70 -12.05 2.99
CA ALA A 168 2.79 -13.37 2.38
C ALA A 168 1.56 -13.70 1.53
N ARG A 169 0.36 -13.34 1.99
CA ARG A 169 -0.88 -13.48 1.22
C ARG A 169 -0.84 -12.66 -0.07
N ALA A 170 -0.36 -11.42 0.00
CA ALA A 170 -0.24 -10.55 -1.16
C ALA A 170 0.75 -11.11 -2.20
N GLU A 171 1.90 -11.65 -1.76
CA GLU A 171 2.85 -12.29 -2.66
C GLU A 171 2.26 -13.52 -3.35
N ILE A 172 1.58 -14.41 -2.62
CA ILE A 172 0.93 -15.59 -3.22
C ILE A 172 -0.19 -15.15 -4.18
N ALA A 173 -1.00 -14.16 -3.80
CA ALA A 173 -2.03 -13.60 -4.66
C ALA A 173 -1.45 -13.03 -5.96
N GLY A 174 -0.36 -12.27 -5.85
CA GLY A 174 0.40 -11.77 -6.99
C GLY A 174 0.90 -12.89 -7.89
N GLY A 175 1.46 -13.96 -7.30
CA GLY A 175 1.88 -15.14 -8.03
C GLY A 175 0.73 -15.82 -8.80
N ILE A 176 -0.45 -15.94 -8.17
CA ILE A 176 -1.64 -16.50 -8.82
C ILE A 176 -2.10 -15.58 -9.98
N ALA A 177 -2.11 -14.27 -9.77
CA ALA A 177 -2.51 -13.31 -10.80
C ALA A 177 -1.57 -13.34 -12.02
N GLU A 178 -0.28 -13.59 -11.83
CA GLU A 178 0.70 -13.72 -12.92
C GLU A 178 0.54 -14.99 -13.75
N LEU A 179 -0.12 -16.03 -13.20
CA LEU A 179 -0.36 -17.30 -13.92
C LEU A 179 -1.53 -17.20 -14.91
N THR A 180 -2.47 -16.30 -14.67
CA THR A 180 -3.62 -16.10 -15.54
C THR A 180 -3.23 -15.17 -16.68
N ALA A 181 -3.51 -15.59 -17.94
CA ALA A 181 -3.37 -14.69 -19.10
C ALA A 181 -4.39 -13.53 -19.11
N ARG A 182 -5.28 -13.50 -18.13
CA ARG A 182 -6.24 -12.41 -17.96
C ARG A 182 -5.52 -11.13 -17.53
N GLU A 183 -5.85 -10.05 -18.19
CA GLU A 183 -5.32 -8.72 -17.89
C GLU A 183 -5.86 -8.11 -16.59
N GLY A 184 -6.67 -8.84 -15.85
CA GLY A 184 -7.29 -8.45 -14.59
C GLY A 184 -6.33 -8.50 -13.40
N GLY A 185 -6.79 -7.97 -12.29
CA GLY A 185 -6.07 -7.93 -11.02
C GLY A 185 -6.59 -6.77 -10.18
N SER A 186 -5.99 -6.56 -9.00
CA SER A 186 -6.35 -5.46 -8.12
C SER A 186 -5.16 -4.55 -7.85
N VAL A 187 -5.45 -3.27 -7.68
CA VAL A 187 -4.50 -2.24 -7.24
C VAL A 187 -5.14 -1.47 -6.10
N VAL A 188 -4.53 -1.48 -4.94
CA VAL A 188 -4.99 -0.72 -3.77
C VAL A 188 -4.07 0.48 -3.55
N ILE A 189 -4.60 1.67 -3.72
CA ILE A 189 -3.86 2.93 -3.75
C ILE A 189 -4.13 3.73 -2.48
N GLY A 190 -3.08 4.14 -1.78
CA GLY A 190 -3.16 5.17 -0.75
C GLY A 190 -3.03 6.56 -1.37
N ALA A 191 -4.07 7.37 -1.32
CA ALA A 191 -4.06 8.71 -1.91
C ALA A 191 -4.02 9.81 -0.85
N MET A 192 -2.92 10.58 -0.81
CA MET A 192 -2.83 11.78 0.02
C MET A 192 -3.62 12.94 -0.60
N PRO A 193 -4.05 13.95 0.19
CA PRO A 193 -4.99 14.98 -0.27
C PRO A 193 -4.65 15.64 -1.60
N LEU A 194 -3.37 15.87 -1.87
CA LEU A 194 -2.94 16.54 -3.09
C LEU A 194 -3.13 15.69 -4.35
N SER A 195 -2.76 14.41 -4.28
CA SER A 195 -2.76 13.53 -5.46
C SER A 195 -4.17 13.22 -5.98
N ARG A 196 -5.20 13.51 -5.17
CA ARG A 196 -6.62 13.22 -5.44
C ARG A 196 -7.26 14.13 -6.47
N ALA A 197 -6.73 15.34 -6.67
CA ALA A 197 -7.39 16.31 -7.54
C ALA A 197 -7.30 15.94 -9.04
N MET A 198 -6.13 15.54 -9.52
CA MET A 198 -5.91 15.28 -10.95
C MET A 198 -5.08 14.03 -11.22
N LEU A 199 -3.98 13.81 -10.50
CA LEU A 199 -3.00 12.77 -10.80
C LEU A 199 -3.59 11.37 -10.69
N VAL A 200 -4.19 11.03 -9.53
CA VAL A 200 -4.80 9.72 -9.28
C VAL A 200 -6.04 9.50 -10.17
N PRO A 201 -7.02 10.42 -10.25
CA PRO A 201 -8.19 10.23 -11.11
C PRO A 201 -7.84 10.01 -12.58
N ARG A 202 -6.90 10.77 -13.14
CA ARG A 202 -6.46 10.61 -14.54
C ARG A 202 -5.75 9.27 -14.76
N ALA A 203 -4.88 8.84 -13.83
CA ALA A 203 -4.21 7.56 -13.93
C ALA A 203 -5.21 6.39 -13.85
N ILE A 204 -6.20 6.46 -12.95
CA ILE A 204 -7.30 5.48 -12.85
C ILE A 204 -8.08 5.41 -14.16
N ALA A 205 -8.54 6.56 -14.66
CA ALA A 205 -9.33 6.60 -15.89
C ALA A 205 -8.58 5.96 -17.09
N ARG A 206 -7.27 6.24 -17.23
CA ARG A 206 -6.43 5.64 -18.26
C ARG A 206 -6.24 4.14 -18.06
N THR A 207 -6.00 3.71 -16.82
CA THR A 207 -5.80 2.28 -16.50
C THR A 207 -7.05 1.48 -16.82
N VAL A 208 -8.22 1.94 -16.35
CA VAL A 208 -9.50 1.24 -16.59
C VAL A 208 -9.89 1.26 -18.06
N ALA A 209 -9.63 2.35 -18.79
CA ALA A 209 -9.87 2.40 -20.24
C ALA A 209 -8.99 1.40 -21.02
N ALA A 210 -7.74 1.20 -20.60
CA ALA A 210 -6.81 0.26 -21.23
C ALA A 210 -7.00 -1.19 -20.78
N ALA A 211 -7.48 -1.41 -19.56
CA ALA A 211 -7.65 -2.72 -18.95
C ALA A 211 -8.88 -2.74 -18.01
N PRO A 212 -10.11 -2.90 -18.57
CA PRO A 212 -11.37 -2.83 -17.81
C PRO A 212 -11.53 -3.90 -16.71
N GLU A 213 -10.75 -4.97 -16.79
CA GLU A 213 -10.75 -6.08 -15.81
C GLU A 213 -9.96 -5.75 -14.53
N ILE A 214 -9.26 -4.61 -14.47
CA ILE A 214 -8.51 -4.20 -13.29
C ILE A 214 -9.44 -3.53 -12.29
N GLU A 215 -9.48 -4.07 -11.07
CA GLU A 215 -10.16 -3.44 -9.94
C GLU A 215 -9.20 -2.48 -9.23
N ILE A 216 -9.64 -1.24 -9.00
CA ILE A 216 -8.85 -0.23 -8.31
C ILE A 216 -9.61 0.23 -7.06
N ASP A 217 -8.95 0.10 -5.91
CA ASP A 217 -9.43 0.62 -4.63
C ASP A 217 -8.58 1.80 -4.18
N VAL A 218 -9.22 2.89 -3.73
CA VAL A 218 -8.54 4.12 -3.31
C VAL A 218 -8.83 4.40 -1.84
N ILE A 219 -7.80 4.29 -1.02
CA ILE A 219 -7.87 4.59 0.40
C ILE A 219 -7.28 5.98 0.63
N GLU A 220 -8.11 6.87 1.14
CA GLU A 220 -7.71 8.24 1.46
C GLU A 220 -7.19 8.35 2.90
N GLY A 221 -6.12 9.11 3.08
CA GLY A 221 -5.60 9.33 4.42
C GLY A 221 -4.41 10.29 4.48
N SER A 222 -3.98 10.58 5.70
CA SER A 222 -2.71 11.26 5.96
C SER A 222 -1.54 10.30 5.73
N TRP A 223 -0.33 10.86 5.60
CA TRP A 223 0.89 10.04 5.53
C TRP A 223 0.99 9.00 6.65
N ARG A 224 0.68 9.41 7.90
CA ARG A 224 0.79 8.53 9.06
C ARG A 224 -0.14 7.32 8.95
N GLU A 225 -1.35 7.51 8.50
CA GLU A 225 -2.34 6.44 8.31
C GLU A 225 -1.94 5.53 7.15
N LEU A 226 -1.62 6.12 6.00
CA LEU A 226 -1.29 5.38 4.79
C LEU A 226 0.03 4.62 4.89
N VAL A 227 1.04 5.16 5.60
CA VAL A 227 2.32 4.47 5.73
C VAL A 227 2.23 3.17 6.53
N GLU A 228 1.38 3.12 7.56
CA GLU A 228 1.16 1.87 8.29
C GLU A 228 0.36 0.88 7.46
N ALA A 229 -0.68 1.33 6.74
CA ALA A 229 -1.42 0.49 5.81
C ALA A 229 -0.53 -0.06 4.67
N LEU A 230 0.43 0.75 4.18
CA LEU A 230 1.44 0.33 3.20
C LEU A 230 2.37 -0.75 3.77
N ARG A 231 2.87 -0.54 4.98
CA ARG A 231 3.71 -1.50 5.70
C ARG A 231 3.01 -2.82 5.96
N ASP A 232 1.73 -2.75 6.30
CA ASP A 232 0.88 -3.91 6.57
C ASP A 232 0.44 -4.65 5.29
N GLY A 233 0.72 -4.08 4.11
CA GLY A 233 0.28 -4.66 2.84
C GLY A 233 -1.23 -4.54 2.63
N ALA A 234 -1.91 -3.66 3.35
CA ALA A 234 -3.31 -3.32 3.13
C ALA A 234 -3.47 -2.42 1.89
N ILE A 235 -2.45 -1.61 1.58
CA ILE A 235 -2.32 -0.88 0.33
C ILE A 235 -1.02 -1.26 -0.38
N ASP A 236 -0.99 -1.13 -1.69
CA ASP A 236 0.14 -1.51 -2.53
C ASP A 236 1.17 -0.39 -2.64
N LEU A 237 0.69 0.83 -2.83
CA LEU A 237 1.49 2.03 -3.01
C LEU A 237 0.76 3.25 -2.46
N THR A 238 1.49 4.31 -2.13
CA THR A 238 0.90 5.62 -1.81
C THR A 238 1.37 6.67 -2.78
N ILE A 239 0.50 7.65 -3.08
CA ILE A 239 0.80 8.77 -3.97
C ILE A 239 0.59 10.09 -3.21
N GLY A 240 1.60 10.95 -3.24
CA GLY A 240 1.55 12.27 -2.60
C GLY A 240 2.92 12.90 -2.40
N ALA A 241 2.99 13.91 -1.54
CA ALA A 241 4.24 14.59 -1.23
C ALA A 241 5.25 13.63 -0.57
N LEU A 242 6.43 13.51 -1.18
CA LEU A 242 7.52 12.71 -0.65
C LEU A 242 8.08 13.32 0.64
N ARG A 243 8.68 12.48 1.44
CA ARG A 243 9.34 12.90 2.67
C ARG A 243 10.79 13.29 2.38
N PRO A 244 11.36 14.25 3.14
CA PRO A 244 12.77 14.60 3.01
C PRO A 244 13.68 13.38 3.20
N GLU A 245 14.79 13.38 2.53
CA GLU A 245 15.86 12.39 2.73
C GLU A 245 16.62 12.65 4.05
N PRO A 246 17.07 11.62 4.79
CA PRO A 246 16.81 10.21 4.50
C PRO A 246 15.39 9.79 4.84
N GLY A 247 14.71 9.14 3.88
CA GLY A 247 13.38 8.60 4.07
C GLY A 247 13.34 7.35 4.99
N PRO A 248 12.13 6.79 5.26
CA PRO A 248 12.02 5.58 6.06
C PRO A 248 12.79 4.42 5.42
N PRO A 249 13.63 3.69 6.19
CA PRO A 249 14.57 2.71 5.62
C PRO A 249 13.89 1.46 5.02
N ASP A 250 12.64 1.22 5.36
CA ASP A 250 11.82 0.10 4.87
C ASP A 250 10.94 0.45 3.66
N LEU A 251 11.01 1.71 3.21
CA LEU A 251 10.24 2.21 2.09
C LEU A 251 11.16 2.71 0.96
N THR A 252 10.60 2.78 -0.23
CA THR A 252 11.22 3.38 -1.43
C THR A 252 10.33 4.52 -1.88
N GLN A 253 10.93 5.67 -2.13
CA GLN A 253 10.26 6.85 -2.65
C GLN A 253 10.75 7.13 -4.07
N THR A 254 9.82 7.18 -5.02
CA THR A 254 10.11 7.47 -6.43
C THR A 254 9.47 8.79 -6.82
N PRO A 255 10.23 9.83 -7.16
CA PRO A 255 9.68 11.10 -7.57
C PRO A 255 8.95 10.99 -8.91
N LEU A 256 7.80 11.65 -9.04
CA LEU A 256 7.03 11.75 -10.27
C LEU A 256 7.09 13.14 -10.88
N MET A 257 6.84 14.18 -10.08
CA MET A 257 6.78 15.57 -10.55
C MET A 257 7.06 16.55 -9.42
N THR A 258 7.39 17.77 -9.78
CA THR A 258 7.42 18.89 -8.86
C THR A 258 6.07 19.59 -8.90
N ASP A 259 5.42 19.71 -7.75
CA ASP A 259 4.19 20.46 -7.59
C ASP A 259 4.51 21.86 -7.13
N ARG A 260 3.87 22.85 -7.75
CA ARG A 260 3.96 24.27 -7.41
C ARG A 260 2.73 24.65 -6.59
N LEU A 261 2.89 25.64 -5.75
CA LEU A 261 1.81 26.12 -4.89
C LEU A 261 1.54 27.58 -5.19
N MET A 262 0.29 27.96 -5.08
CA MET A 262 -0.15 29.35 -5.11
C MET A 262 -0.93 29.68 -3.84
N ILE A 263 -0.95 30.94 -3.48
CA ILE A 263 -1.86 31.48 -2.48
C ILE A 263 -3.23 31.60 -3.16
N VAL A 264 -4.27 31.10 -2.51
CA VAL A 264 -5.63 31.07 -3.05
C VAL A 264 -6.62 31.71 -2.10
N GLY A 265 -7.51 32.50 -2.65
CA GLY A 265 -8.68 33.04 -2.00
C GLY A 265 -9.90 32.99 -2.92
N ARG A 266 -11.05 33.55 -2.50
CA ARG A 266 -12.19 33.72 -3.40
C ARG A 266 -11.86 34.73 -4.53
N ALA A 267 -12.56 34.67 -5.65
CA ALA A 267 -12.29 35.56 -6.78
C ALA A 267 -12.49 37.08 -6.43
N GLY A 268 -13.43 37.40 -5.53
CA GLY A 268 -13.63 38.73 -5.01
C GLY A 268 -12.85 39.10 -3.74
N HIS A 269 -11.77 38.35 -3.42
CA HIS A 269 -10.94 38.62 -2.24
C HIS A 269 -10.29 40.03 -2.36
N PRO A 270 -10.19 40.82 -1.27
CA PRO A 270 -9.60 42.15 -1.32
C PRO A 270 -8.16 42.24 -1.87
N LEU A 271 -7.41 41.15 -1.80
CA LEU A 271 -6.09 41.02 -2.42
C LEU A 271 -6.11 40.39 -3.83
N ALA A 272 -7.27 40.05 -4.39
CA ALA A 272 -7.37 39.58 -5.76
C ALA A 272 -6.98 40.71 -6.71
N GLY A 273 -6.08 40.48 -7.64
CA GLY A 273 -5.52 41.47 -8.54
C GLY A 273 -4.35 42.28 -7.97
N ALA A 274 -3.97 42.12 -6.71
CA ALA A 274 -2.72 42.68 -6.18
C ALA A 274 -1.51 42.02 -6.86
N ALA A 275 -0.63 42.86 -7.47
CA ALA A 275 0.52 42.36 -8.21
C ALA A 275 1.45 41.51 -7.34
N THR A 276 1.73 41.93 -6.13
CA THR A 276 2.60 41.19 -5.19
C THR A 276 2.23 41.55 -3.75
N PRO A 277 1.29 40.83 -3.11
CA PRO A 277 0.92 41.08 -1.73
C PRO A 277 2.11 40.85 -0.80
N THR A 278 2.34 41.79 0.11
CA THR A 278 3.39 41.66 1.12
C THR A 278 3.01 40.65 2.20
N PRO A 279 3.96 40.06 2.93
CA PRO A 279 3.66 39.19 4.06
C PRO A 279 2.75 39.82 5.11
N VAL A 280 2.88 41.14 5.34
CA VAL A 280 2.02 41.89 6.26
C VAL A 280 0.58 41.93 5.76
N GLN A 281 0.36 42.18 4.47
CA GLN A 281 -0.98 42.17 3.88
C GLN A 281 -1.62 40.79 3.93
N LEU A 282 -0.83 39.73 3.64
CA LEU A 282 -1.28 38.35 3.73
C LEU A 282 -1.60 37.93 5.17
N ALA A 283 -0.84 38.44 6.16
CA ALA A 283 -1.05 38.15 7.57
C ALA A 283 -2.29 38.84 8.16
N ALA A 284 -2.84 39.83 7.48
CA ALA A 284 -4.08 40.53 7.90
C ALA A 284 -5.33 39.65 7.74
N TYR A 285 -5.26 38.56 6.94
CA TYR A 285 -6.37 37.66 6.67
C TYR A 285 -6.21 36.31 7.41
N PRO A 286 -7.31 35.63 7.74
CA PRO A 286 -7.25 34.31 8.34
C PRO A 286 -6.86 33.27 7.31
N TRP A 287 -6.21 32.19 7.77
CA TRP A 287 -5.73 31.12 6.92
C TRP A 287 -6.35 29.76 7.24
N VAL A 288 -6.64 28.98 6.22
CA VAL A 288 -6.82 27.55 6.34
C VAL A 288 -5.47 26.88 6.06
N VAL A 289 -4.99 26.06 6.99
CA VAL A 289 -3.66 25.46 6.91
C VAL A 289 -3.74 23.95 7.10
N SER A 290 -2.74 23.23 6.60
CA SER A 290 -2.61 21.80 6.85
C SER A 290 -2.26 21.50 8.31
N HIS A 291 -2.54 20.28 8.76
CA HIS A 291 -2.17 19.82 10.09
C HIS A 291 -0.66 19.90 10.34
N ALA A 292 -0.27 20.00 11.60
CA ALA A 292 1.13 20.03 12.01
C ALA A 292 1.88 18.78 11.50
N GLY A 293 3.13 18.94 11.08
CA GLY A 293 3.98 17.88 10.53
C GLY A 293 3.71 17.54 9.05
N ALA A 294 2.74 18.17 8.39
CA ALA A 294 2.58 18.07 6.94
C ALA A 294 3.60 19.00 6.23
N PRO A 295 4.20 18.55 5.10
CA PRO A 295 5.12 19.37 4.32
C PRO A 295 4.54 20.74 3.93
N LEU A 296 3.24 20.77 3.59
CA LEU A 296 2.54 22.00 3.23
C LEU A 296 2.46 23.01 4.41
N ARG A 297 2.38 22.51 5.64
CA ARG A 297 2.41 23.37 6.84
C ARG A 297 3.75 24.09 6.98
N ALA A 298 4.85 23.36 6.81
CA ALA A 298 6.19 23.95 6.86
C ALA A 298 6.43 24.96 5.73
N LEU A 299 5.86 24.73 4.54
CA LEU A 299 5.91 25.70 3.44
C LEU A 299 5.16 26.98 3.78
N TRP A 300 3.96 26.89 4.34
CA TRP A 300 3.18 28.03 4.78
C TRP A 300 3.91 28.85 5.86
N GLU A 301 4.49 28.21 6.86
CA GLU A 301 5.26 28.88 7.90
C GLU A 301 6.46 29.66 7.33
N ARG A 302 7.14 29.10 6.33
CA ARG A 302 8.26 29.78 5.66
C ARG A 302 7.88 31.03 4.87
N LEU A 303 6.63 31.16 4.41
CA LEU A 303 6.16 32.36 3.71
C LEU A 303 6.27 33.61 4.59
N PHE A 304 6.18 33.47 5.90
CA PHE A 304 6.21 34.60 6.84
C PHE A 304 7.59 34.76 7.52
N GLY A 305 8.56 33.91 7.18
CA GLY A 305 9.93 34.00 7.70
C GLY A 305 10.00 33.94 9.23
N ALA A 306 10.77 34.87 9.81
CA ALA A 306 10.89 35.03 11.25
C ALA A 306 9.78 35.91 11.87
N GLY A 307 8.86 36.41 11.06
CA GLY A 307 7.73 37.23 11.53
C GLY A 307 6.64 36.44 12.26
N PRO A 308 5.69 37.09 12.90
CA PRO A 308 4.56 36.42 13.52
C PRO A 308 3.71 35.73 12.46
N LEU A 309 3.32 34.49 12.72
CA LEU A 309 2.42 33.73 11.84
C LEU A 309 1.03 34.35 11.86
N PRO A 310 0.32 34.43 10.71
CA PRO A 310 -1.04 34.87 10.65
C PRO A 310 -2.00 33.97 11.43
N ARG A 311 -3.15 34.48 11.75
CA ARG A 311 -4.22 33.70 12.37
C ARG A 311 -4.63 32.54 11.47
N ALA A 312 -4.53 31.32 11.96
CA ALA A 312 -4.91 30.10 11.24
C ALA A 312 -5.93 29.30 12.08
N PRO A 313 -7.19 29.72 12.15
CA PRO A 313 -8.18 29.08 13.03
C PRO A 313 -8.68 27.74 12.49
N VAL A 314 -8.39 27.40 11.22
CA VAL A 314 -8.84 26.19 10.57
C VAL A 314 -7.65 25.34 10.12
N HIS A 315 -7.60 24.11 10.63
CA HIS A 315 -6.62 23.11 10.22
C HIS A 315 -7.35 22.03 9.41
N CYS A 316 -7.10 21.96 8.11
CA CYS A 316 -7.83 21.08 7.20
C CYS A 316 -6.93 20.52 6.10
N GLY A 317 -7.10 19.23 5.79
CA GLY A 317 -6.44 18.56 4.65
C GLY A 317 -7.40 18.25 3.49
N SER A 318 -8.69 18.51 3.66
CA SER A 318 -9.70 18.25 2.62
C SER A 318 -9.81 19.44 1.68
N VAL A 319 -9.42 19.25 0.41
CA VAL A 319 -9.53 20.29 -0.62
C VAL A 319 -10.98 20.72 -0.83
N MET A 320 -11.94 19.81 -0.74
CA MET A 320 -13.37 20.13 -0.87
C MET A 320 -13.86 21.06 0.24
N VAL A 321 -13.47 20.79 1.49
CA VAL A 321 -13.81 21.66 2.63
C VAL A 321 -13.13 23.02 2.49
N ILE A 322 -11.85 23.03 2.10
CA ILE A 322 -11.09 24.28 1.88
C ILE A 322 -11.77 25.13 0.80
N ARG A 323 -12.13 24.56 -0.34
CA ARG A 323 -12.85 25.26 -1.43
C ARG A 323 -14.14 25.92 -0.93
N GLY A 324 -14.95 25.18 -0.14
CA GLY A 324 -16.18 25.72 0.43
C GLY A 324 -15.92 26.91 1.38
N ILE A 325 -14.91 26.81 2.24
CA ILE A 325 -14.54 27.92 3.16
C ILE A 325 -14.09 29.15 2.37
N LEU A 326 -13.23 28.95 1.35
CA LEU A 326 -12.73 30.06 0.55
C LEU A 326 -13.86 30.75 -0.23
N ALA A 327 -14.79 30.00 -0.80
CA ALA A 327 -15.90 30.58 -1.57
C ALA A 327 -16.79 31.55 -0.73
N GLU A 328 -16.92 31.27 0.57
CA GLU A 328 -17.80 31.99 1.49
C GLU A 328 -17.07 33.03 2.37
N SER A 329 -15.75 33.22 2.19
CA SER A 329 -14.99 34.05 3.14
C SER A 329 -13.69 34.61 2.57
N ASP A 330 -13.06 35.53 3.31
CA ASP A 330 -11.74 36.09 2.99
C ASP A 330 -10.59 35.28 3.61
N PHE A 331 -10.77 33.95 3.73
CA PHE A 331 -9.67 33.09 4.11
C PHE A 331 -8.68 32.90 2.94
N LEU A 332 -7.43 32.72 3.32
CA LEU A 332 -6.36 32.32 2.38
C LEU A 332 -5.89 30.91 2.65
N THR A 333 -5.31 30.29 1.66
CA THR A 333 -4.65 28.98 1.79
C THR A 333 -3.55 28.80 0.75
N LEU A 334 -2.76 27.71 0.88
CA LEU A 334 -1.86 27.23 -0.16
C LEU A 334 -2.45 26.01 -0.84
N LEU A 335 -2.63 26.06 -2.16
CA LEU A 335 -3.07 24.94 -2.99
C LEU A 335 -2.25 24.92 -4.29
N SER A 336 -2.18 23.77 -4.96
CA SER A 336 -1.66 23.71 -6.31
C SER A 336 -2.69 24.18 -7.33
N PRO A 337 -2.26 24.77 -8.46
CA PRO A 337 -3.16 25.18 -9.54
C PRO A 337 -4.14 24.09 -9.95
N GLU A 338 -3.65 22.86 -10.05
CA GLU A 338 -4.44 21.71 -10.48
C GLU A 338 -5.58 21.34 -9.51
N GLN A 339 -5.45 21.71 -8.24
CA GLN A 339 -6.48 21.45 -7.23
C GLN A 339 -7.69 22.37 -7.33
N ILE A 340 -7.54 23.50 -8.01
CA ILE A 340 -8.55 24.56 -8.09
C ILE A 340 -8.81 25.02 -9.51
N ALA A 341 -8.30 24.29 -10.52
CA ALA A 341 -8.41 24.70 -11.93
C ALA A 341 -9.85 25.00 -12.32
N LEU A 342 -10.79 24.12 -11.94
CA LEU A 342 -12.21 24.29 -12.24
C LEU A 342 -12.78 25.56 -11.57
N GLU A 343 -12.47 25.79 -10.28
CA GLU A 343 -12.98 26.94 -9.53
C GLU A 343 -12.41 28.26 -10.03
N VAL A 344 -11.20 28.25 -10.54
CA VAL A 344 -10.59 29.41 -11.21
C VAL A 344 -11.24 29.67 -12.56
N ASP A 345 -11.43 28.62 -13.37
CA ASP A 345 -12.04 28.73 -14.68
C ASP A 345 -13.47 29.28 -14.62
N ILE A 346 -14.25 28.88 -13.62
CA ILE A 346 -15.62 29.39 -13.40
C ILE A 346 -15.69 30.67 -12.55
N GLY A 347 -14.55 31.25 -12.15
CA GLY A 347 -14.46 32.50 -11.44
C GLY A 347 -14.94 32.49 -9.99
N VAL A 348 -14.87 31.35 -9.29
CA VAL A 348 -15.21 31.22 -7.85
C VAL A 348 -13.98 31.49 -6.97
N LEU A 349 -12.82 30.95 -7.36
CA LEU A 349 -11.55 31.16 -6.67
C LEU A 349 -10.54 31.88 -7.57
N ALA A 350 -9.55 32.49 -6.95
CA ALA A 350 -8.46 33.18 -7.65
C ALA A 350 -7.12 32.95 -6.97
N ALA A 351 -6.05 33.03 -7.76
CA ALA A 351 -4.70 33.17 -7.24
C ALA A 351 -4.51 34.56 -6.63
N ILE A 352 -3.85 34.64 -5.48
CA ILE A 352 -3.54 35.85 -4.76
C ILE A 352 -2.03 36.14 -4.89
N GLY A 353 -1.70 37.03 -5.82
CA GLY A 353 -0.31 37.34 -6.15
C GLY A 353 0.40 36.24 -6.95
N PRO A 354 1.73 36.36 -7.15
CA PRO A 354 2.53 35.39 -7.87
C PRO A 354 2.78 34.12 -7.05
N GLU A 355 3.29 33.11 -7.74
CA GLU A 355 3.76 31.89 -7.09
C GLU A 355 4.85 32.19 -6.05
N PRO A 356 4.70 31.71 -4.79
CA PRO A 356 5.72 31.91 -3.77
C PRO A 356 7.03 31.19 -4.13
N ALA A 357 8.16 31.86 -3.96
CA ALA A 357 9.48 31.36 -4.34
C ALA A 357 9.88 30.02 -3.69
N LEU A 358 9.25 29.65 -2.57
CA LEU A 358 9.53 28.41 -1.82
C LEU A 358 8.40 27.38 -1.97
N SER A 359 7.61 27.46 -3.02
CA SER A 359 6.38 26.67 -3.16
C SER A 359 6.57 25.23 -3.66
N GLY A 360 7.73 24.90 -4.20
CA GLY A 360 7.99 23.60 -4.80
C GLY A 360 8.02 22.45 -3.79
N ARG A 361 7.32 21.37 -4.11
CA ARG A 361 7.38 20.09 -3.39
C ARG A 361 7.38 18.93 -4.37
N THR A 362 8.08 17.87 -4.05
CA THR A 362 8.13 16.68 -4.89
C THR A 362 6.94 15.78 -4.57
N ILE A 363 6.17 15.46 -5.59
CA ILE A 363 5.11 14.45 -5.56
C ILE A 363 5.68 13.17 -6.15
N GLY A 364 5.34 12.05 -5.53
CA GLY A 364 5.84 10.76 -5.98
C GLY A 364 5.04 9.59 -5.43
N VAL A 365 5.55 8.41 -5.77
CA VAL A 365 5.06 7.12 -5.29
C VAL A 365 5.95 6.65 -4.13
N THR A 366 5.31 6.15 -3.08
CA THR A 366 6.02 5.43 -2.02
C THR A 366 5.53 3.98 -1.99
N THR A 367 6.45 3.04 -1.97
CA THR A 367 6.21 1.59 -1.90
C THR A 367 7.02 0.98 -0.77
N ARG A 368 6.72 -0.26 -0.41
CA ARG A 368 7.65 -1.08 0.39
C ARG A 368 8.93 -1.32 -0.41
N ARG A 369 10.07 -1.38 0.27
CA ARG A 369 11.39 -1.53 -0.40
C ARG A 369 11.47 -2.75 -1.32
N ASP A 370 10.95 -3.89 -0.88
CA ASP A 370 11.02 -5.15 -1.61
C ASP A 370 9.71 -5.46 -2.36
N TRP A 371 8.88 -4.45 -2.58
CA TRP A 371 7.62 -4.63 -3.30
C TRP A 371 7.84 -4.95 -4.77
N ARG A 372 7.10 -5.94 -5.24
CA ARG A 372 7.11 -6.40 -6.63
C ARG A 372 5.74 -6.18 -7.24
N PRO A 373 5.56 -5.20 -8.13
CA PRO A 373 4.27 -4.96 -8.74
C PRO A 373 3.79 -6.17 -9.54
N THR A 374 2.49 -6.43 -9.50
CA THR A 374 1.82 -7.32 -10.43
C THR A 374 1.62 -6.63 -11.78
N ARG A 375 1.15 -7.36 -12.81
CA ARG A 375 0.84 -6.74 -14.12
C ARG A 375 -0.15 -5.59 -13.99
N ALA A 376 -1.22 -5.77 -13.18
CA ALA A 376 -2.20 -4.71 -12.94
C ALA A 376 -1.59 -3.47 -12.28
N GLN A 377 -0.74 -3.68 -11.27
CA GLN A 377 -0.03 -2.61 -10.57
C GLN A 377 0.99 -1.92 -11.48
N SER A 378 1.70 -2.66 -12.33
CA SER A 378 2.63 -2.09 -13.33
C SER A 378 1.90 -1.21 -14.34
N ARG A 379 0.76 -1.66 -14.86
CA ARG A 379 -0.08 -0.86 -15.78
C ARG A 379 -0.56 0.43 -15.14
N PHE A 380 -0.97 0.37 -13.87
CA PHE A 380 -1.33 1.59 -13.16
C PHE A 380 -0.13 2.54 -12.98
N LEU A 381 1.06 2.02 -12.66
CA LEU A 381 2.28 2.83 -12.56
C LEU A 381 2.67 3.47 -13.90
N GLU A 382 2.54 2.75 -15.01
CA GLU A 382 2.76 3.27 -16.37
C GLU A 382 1.78 4.40 -16.69
N ALA A 383 0.49 4.21 -16.41
CA ALA A 383 -0.52 5.24 -16.61
C ALA A 383 -0.25 6.47 -15.73
N LEU A 384 0.18 6.27 -14.49
CA LEU A 384 0.54 7.34 -13.56
C LEU A 384 1.75 8.14 -14.08
N ASP A 385 2.78 7.45 -14.57
CA ASP A 385 3.98 8.07 -15.15
C ASP A 385 3.64 8.92 -16.39
N GLN A 386 2.80 8.41 -17.27
CA GLN A 386 2.30 9.13 -18.44
C GLN A 386 1.49 10.39 -18.09
N VAL A 387 0.73 10.36 -16.98
CA VAL A 387 -0.01 11.54 -16.49
C VAL A 387 0.95 12.57 -15.90
N ALA A 388 2.01 12.14 -15.24
CA ALA A 388 3.01 13.00 -14.61
C ALA A 388 4.02 13.59 -15.61
N ALA A 389 4.24 12.97 -16.76
CA ALA A 389 5.25 13.37 -17.74
C ALA A 389 5.16 14.84 -18.23
N PRO A 390 3.95 15.40 -18.55
CA PRO A 390 3.81 16.80 -18.97
C PRO A 390 4.28 17.79 -17.91
N ALA A 391 4.12 17.48 -16.64
CA ALA A 391 4.51 18.34 -15.52
C ALA A 391 6.00 18.28 -15.17
N ARG A 392 6.79 17.39 -15.81
CA ARG A 392 8.25 17.32 -15.65
C ARG A 392 8.99 18.29 -16.54
N GLY A 393 8.36 18.77 -17.60
CA GLY A 393 8.95 19.65 -18.63
C GLY A 393 8.52 21.12 -18.52
N ALA A 394 7.71 21.46 -17.56
CA ALA A 394 7.26 22.81 -17.24
C ALA A 394 7.92 23.31 -15.95
#